data_a7dae7c76daf6933daa50af0a4b513ee
#
_entry.id   a7dae7c76daf6933daa50af0a4b513ee
#
_cell.length_a   1.000
_cell.length_b   1.000
_cell.length_c   1.000
_cell.angle_alpha   90.00
_cell.angle_beta   90.00
_cell.angle_gamma   90.00
#
_symmetry.space_group_name_H-M   'P 1'
#
loop_
_entity.id
_entity.type
_entity.pdbx_description
1 polymer ?
#
loop_
_entity_poly.entity_id
_entity_poly.type
_entity_poly.pdbx_seq_one_letter_code
_entity_poly.pdbx_strand_id
1 'polypeptide(L)'
;MKLYKNLVNSVAETLQEIFVKNRYADKALEKVLKAHPQWGSRDRRFVAEAVYDIVRNFRLYSELAQSQKNFWFITAVWLVVKEIEFPDWQEFKDLDREAIKKHKEHLKNNLPVYESYPDWLWQLGIEELGEEAWKKEALAMNEQAAVVLRVNTLKTNAKKLVEEFAKTNIVLKDVEGIATALQLAKRE
;
A
#
# COMPACT_ATOMS: atom_id res chain seq x y z
N MET A 1 10.33 -13.02 8.08
CA MET A 1 11.36 -11.93 8.21
C MET A 1 11.53 -11.60 9.68
N LYS A 2 12.78 -11.43 10.18
CA LYS A 2 12.93 -10.88 11.54
C LYS A 2 12.64 -9.38 11.48
N LEU A 3 11.56 -8.94 12.09
CA LEU A 3 11.20 -7.53 12.15
C LEU A 3 11.92 -6.86 13.32
N TYR A 4 12.53 -5.70 13.07
CA TYR A 4 13.23 -4.91 14.10
C TYR A 4 12.37 -3.71 14.52
N LYS A 5 12.36 -3.45 15.83
CA LYS A 5 11.58 -2.37 16.45
C LYS A 5 11.87 -0.98 15.86
N ASN A 6 13.14 -0.71 15.51
CA ASN A 6 13.54 0.56 14.90
C ASN A 6 12.88 0.81 13.53
N LEU A 7 12.58 -0.23 12.74
CA LEU A 7 11.86 -0.07 11.47
C LEU A 7 10.41 0.37 11.73
N VAL A 8 9.75 -0.26 12.71
CA VAL A 8 8.38 0.09 13.10
C VAL A 8 8.33 1.52 13.67
N ASN A 9 9.32 1.89 14.49
CA ASN A 9 9.45 3.26 14.98
C ASN A 9 9.57 4.27 13.84
N SER A 10 10.41 3.98 12.87
CA SER A 10 10.60 4.86 11.71
C SER A 10 9.33 5.00 10.85
N VAL A 11 8.51 3.94 10.73
CA VAL A 11 7.19 4.04 10.10
C VAL A 11 6.30 5.01 10.90
N ALA A 12 6.17 4.80 12.22
CA ALA A 12 5.33 5.63 13.08
C ALA A 12 5.76 7.11 13.07
N GLU A 13 7.06 7.39 13.15
CA GLU A 13 7.63 8.74 13.06
C GLU A 13 7.36 9.38 11.69
N THR A 14 7.47 8.60 10.61
CA THR A 14 7.18 9.09 9.25
C THR A 14 5.70 9.44 9.11
N LEU A 15 4.79 8.62 9.63
CA LEU A 15 3.37 8.92 9.67
C LEU A 15 3.06 10.19 10.47
N GLN A 16 3.77 10.41 11.59
CA GLN A 16 3.64 11.65 12.37
C GLN A 16 4.09 12.88 11.57
N GLU A 17 5.17 12.79 10.80
CA GLU A 17 5.60 13.87 9.90
C GLU A 17 4.53 14.17 8.83
N ILE A 18 3.88 13.13 8.31
CA ILE A 18 2.84 13.27 7.28
C ILE A 18 1.56 13.89 7.85
N PHE A 19 0.98 13.26 8.88
CA PHE A 19 -0.36 13.60 9.35
C PHE A 19 -0.40 14.77 10.37
N VAL A 20 0.68 14.99 11.13
CA VAL A 20 0.74 16.07 12.12
C VAL A 20 1.44 17.30 11.57
N LYS A 21 2.54 17.11 10.82
CA LYS A 21 3.31 18.22 10.26
C LYS A 21 2.95 18.54 8.80
N ASN A 22 1.91 17.91 8.26
CA ASN A 22 1.41 18.11 6.89
C ASN A 22 2.50 17.98 5.80
N ARG A 23 3.43 17.03 5.99
CA ARG A 23 4.48 16.77 5.01
C ARG A 23 3.98 15.81 3.94
N TYR A 24 4.36 16.03 2.68
CA TYR A 24 4.09 15.06 1.63
C TYR A 24 4.76 13.71 1.92
N ALA A 25 4.06 12.61 1.66
CA ALA A 25 4.52 11.26 2.01
C ALA A 25 5.86 10.89 1.36
N ASP A 26 6.07 11.26 0.08
CA ASP A 26 7.33 11.06 -0.64
C ASP A 26 8.50 11.79 0.04
N LYS A 27 8.29 13.04 0.49
CA LYS A 27 9.31 13.86 1.17
C LYS A 27 9.62 13.37 2.58
N ALA A 28 8.59 12.93 3.32
CA ALA A 28 8.80 12.34 4.64
C ALA A 28 9.58 11.02 4.52
N LEU A 29 9.22 10.17 3.54
CA LEU A 29 9.90 8.91 3.29
C LEU A 29 11.35 9.13 2.80
N GLU A 30 11.58 10.05 1.86
CA GLU A 30 12.92 10.41 1.41
C GLU A 30 13.83 10.82 2.59
N LYS A 31 13.30 11.64 3.51
CA LYS A 31 14.02 12.09 4.71
C LYS A 31 14.44 10.91 5.60
N VAL A 32 13.50 9.99 5.92
CA VAL A 32 13.82 8.85 6.79
C VAL A 32 14.78 7.88 6.13
N LEU A 33 14.64 7.61 4.83
CA LEU A 33 15.55 6.72 4.10
C LEU A 33 16.97 7.29 3.97
N LYS A 34 17.12 8.62 3.88
CA LYS A 34 18.43 9.30 3.91
C LYS A 34 19.06 9.30 5.29
N ALA A 35 18.26 9.38 6.35
CA ALA A 35 18.75 9.33 7.73
C ALA A 35 19.29 7.94 8.14
N HIS A 36 18.89 6.89 7.40
CA HIS A 36 19.29 5.51 7.68
C HIS A 36 20.03 4.85 6.48
N PRO A 37 21.24 5.34 6.13
CA PRO A 37 21.99 4.80 4.99
C PRO A 37 22.41 3.33 5.15
N GLN A 38 22.47 2.84 6.40
CA GLN A 38 22.81 1.47 6.77
C GLN A 38 21.70 0.45 6.44
N TRP A 39 20.48 0.89 6.13
CA TRP A 39 19.41 -0.04 5.77
C TRP A 39 19.63 -0.65 4.39
N GLY A 40 19.52 -1.97 4.32
CA GLY A 40 19.50 -2.70 3.07
C GLY A 40 18.20 -2.47 2.28
N SER A 41 18.16 -2.98 1.06
CA SER A 41 16.98 -2.86 0.16
C SER A 41 15.70 -3.38 0.79
N ARG A 42 15.78 -4.43 1.60
CA ARG A 42 14.67 -5.06 2.28
C ARG A 42 14.05 -4.16 3.37
N ASP A 43 14.87 -3.55 4.22
CA ASP A 43 14.39 -2.66 5.28
C ASP A 43 13.79 -1.39 4.70
N ARG A 44 14.44 -0.83 3.66
CA ARG A 44 13.94 0.32 2.91
C ARG A 44 12.58 0.03 2.27
N ARG A 45 12.44 -1.16 1.66
CA ARG A 45 11.17 -1.59 1.07
C ARG A 45 10.09 -1.71 2.13
N PHE A 46 10.38 -2.38 3.26
CA PHE A 46 9.43 -2.53 4.35
C PHE A 46 8.88 -1.17 4.83
N VAL A 47 9.77 -0.21 5.12
CA VAL A 47 9.36 1.12 5.59
C VAL A 47 8.54 1.85 4.52
N ALA A 48 8.96 1.79 3.25
CA ALA A 48 8.24 2.43 2.16
C ALA A 48 6.84 1.83 1.95
N GLU A 49 6.74 0.50 1.89
CA GLU A 49 5.47 -0.20 1.71
C GLU A 49 4.52 0.07 2.88
N ALA A 50 5.01 0.01 4.13
CA ALA A 50 4.22 0.30 5.31
C ALA A 50 3.67 1.73 5.29
N VAL A 51 4.53 2.72 5.04
CA VAL A 51 4.12 4.14 5.02
C VAL A 51 3.09 4.39 3.92
N TYR A 52 3.34 3.96 2.69
CA TYR A 52 2.42 4.20 1.58
C TYR A 52 1.08 3.47 1.75
N ASP A 53 1.11 2.22 2.21
CA ASP A 53 -0.12 1.47 2.42
C ASP A 53 -0.96 2.06 3.57
N ILE A 54 -0.32 2.46 4.68
CA ILE A 54 -1.03 3.09 5.80
C ILE A 54 -1.60 4.46 5.38
N VAL A 55 -0.85 5.27 4.65
CA VAL A 55 -1.33 6.57 4.16
C VAL A 55 -2.53 6.40 3.23
N ARG A 56 -2.46 5.45 2.29
CA ARG A 56 -3.55 5.14 1.36
C ARG A 56 -4.80 4.64 2.09
N ASN A 57 -4.62 3.77 3.07
CA ASN A 57 -5.70 3.13 3.80
C ASN A 57 -5.85 3.67 5.22
N PHE A 58 -5.55 4.96 5.42
CA PHE A 58 -5.49 5.57 6.76
C PHE A 58 -6.81 5.48 7.52
N ARG A 59 -7.92 5.67 6.83
CA ARG A 59 -9.26 5.57 7.43
C ARG A 59 -9.53 4.19 8.01
N LEU A 60 -9.24 3.13 7.24
CA LEU A 60 -9.37 1.75 7.68
C LEU A 60 -8.48 1.46 8.91
N TYR A 61 -7.18 1.79 8.82
CA TYR A 61 -6.25 1.49 9.91
C TYR A 61 -6.54 2.32 11.17
N SER A 62 -6.99 3.56 11.02
CA SER A 62 -7.38 4.40 12.15
C SER A 62 -8.64 3.88 12.84
N GLU A 63 -9.62 3.40 12.07
CA GLU A 63 -10.83 2.77 12.59
C GLU A 63 -10.51 1.50 13.35
N LEU A 64 -9.70 0.61 12.78
CA LEU A 64 -9.25 -0.62 13.43
C LEU A 64 -8.42 -0.35 14.68
N ALA A 65 -7.62 0.72 14.68
CA ALA A 65 -6.83 1.15 15.84
C ALA A 65 -7.64 1.93 16.87
N GLN A 66 -8.87 2.31 16.55
CA GLN A 66 -9.70 3.23 17.36
C GLN A 66 -8.92 4.50 17.75
N SER A 67 -8.03 4.96 16.88
CA SER A 67 -7.18 6.11 17.10
C SER A 67 -6.65 6.69 15.78
N GLN A 68 -6.66 8.02 15.68
CA GLN A 68 -6.07 8.74 14.54
C GLN A 68 -4.69 9.33 14.86
N LYS A 69 -4.21 9.21 16.11
CA LYS A 69 -2.99 9.88 16.57
C LYS A 69 -1.93 8.93 17.12
N ASN A 70 -2.30 7.70 17.46
CA ASN A 70 -1.35 6.71 17.94
C ASN A 70 -0.74 5.94 16.75
N PHE A 71 0.24 6.56 16.07
CA PHE A 71 0.87 5.97 14.87
C PHE A 71 1.62 4.67 15.12
N TRP A 72 2.11 4.45 16.34
CA TRP A 72 2.66 3.17 16.75
C TRP A 72 1.60 2.07 16.71
N PHE A 73 0.44 2.34 17.32
CA PHE A 73 -0.64 1.38 17.35
C PHE A 73 -1.26 1.16 15.97
N ILE A 74 -1.39 2.22 15.16
CA ILE A 74 -1.81 2.13 13.75
C ILE A 74 -0.85 1.24 12.96
N THR A 75 0.47 1.38 13.18
CA THR A 75 1.46 0.52 12.53
C THR A 75 1.35 -0.93 13.01
N ALA A 76 1.09 -1.17 14.30
CA ALA A 76 0.84 -2.52 14.83
C ALA A 76 -0.41 -3.15 14.20
N VAL A 77 -1.50 -2.41 14.08
CA VAL A 77 -2.72 -2.85 13.38
C VAL A 77 -2.42 -3.21 11.93
N TRP A 78 -1.64 -2.39 11.23
CA TRP A 78 -1.19 -2.69 9.87
C TRP A 78 -0.42 -4.01 9.79
N LEU A 79 0.50 -4.27 10.73
CA LEU A 79 1.25 -5.53 10.80
C LEU A 79 0.30 -6.73 10.97
N VAL A 80 -0.72 -6.61 11.83
CA VAL A 80 -1.74 -7.65 12.03
C VAL A 80 -2.54 -7.90 10.75
N VAL A 81 -3.01 -6.83 10.11
CA VAL A 81 -3.82 -6.90 8.88
C VAL A 81 -3.04 -7.51 7.71
N LYS A 82 -1.72 -7.26 7.64
CA LYS A 82 -0.82 -7.83 6.61
C LYS A 82 -0.23 -9.19 7.01
N GLU A 83 -0.64 -9.74 8.15
CA GLU A 83 -0.16 -11.02 8.66
C GLU A 83 1.37 -11.10 8.78
N ILE A 84 1.99 -9.96 9.10
CA ILE A 84 3.43 -9.86 9.33
C ILE A 84 3.72 -10.26 10.78
N GLU A 85 4.53 -11.29 10.97
CA GLU A 85 4.97 -11.70 12.31
C GLU A 85 5.91 -10.66 12.92
N PHE A 86 5.68 -10.35 14.19
CA PHE A 86 6.50 -9.46 14.99
C PHE A 86 6.61 -9.97 16.44
N PRO A 87 7.74 -9.64 17.13
CA PRO A 87 7.93 -10.02 18.54
C PRO A 87 6.91 -9.35 19.48
N ASP A 88 6.71 -9.93 20.65
CA ASP A 88 5.86 -9.36 21.69
C ASP A 88 6.58 -8.19 22.37
N TRP A 89 6.45 -7.01 21.77
CA TRP A 89 6.97 -5.78 22.35
C TRP A 89 5.99 -5.21 23.38
N GLN A 90 6.52 -4.64 24.44
CA GLN A 90 5.71 -4.06 25.53
C GLN A 90 4.72 -2.99 25.02
N GLU A 91 5.06 -2.28 23.97
CA GLU A 91 4.19 -1.27 23.34
C GLU A 91 2.98 -1.87 22.65
N PHE A 92 2.99 -3.16 22.37
CA PHE A 92 1.90 -3.90 21.71
C PHE A 92 1.18 -4.87 22.65
N LYS A 93 1.43 -4.76 23.97
CA LYS A 93 0.82 -5.64 24.99
C LYS A 93 -0.72 -5.65 24.98
N ASP A 94 -1.31 -4.49 24.63
CA ASP A 94 -2.77 -4.31 24.59
C ASP A 94 -3.37 -4.60 23.19
N LEU A 95 -2.57 -5.14 22.26
CA LEU A 95 -2.98 -5.43 20.90
C LEU A 95 -3.71 -6.78 20.82
N ASP A 96 -5.02 -6.73 20.69
CA ASP A 96 -5.85 -7.92 20.45
C ASP A 96 -5.92 -8.20 18.93
N ARG A 97 -5.08 -9.14 18.49
CA ARG A 97 -4.96 -9.50 17.05
C ARG A 97 -6.26 -10.09 16.50
N GLU A 98 -6.96 -10.90 17.28
CA GLU A 98 -8.20 -11.55 16.83
C GLU A 98 -9.37 -10.55 16.79
N ALA A 99 -9.45 -9.64 17.76
CA ALA A 99 -10.42 -8.57 17.74
C ALA A 99 -10.23 -7.64 16.51
N ILE A 100 -8.98 -7.31 16.15
CA ILE A 100 -8.67 -6.51 14.97
C ILE A 100 -9.12 -7.22 13.69
N LYS A 101 -8.80 -8.50 13.53
CA LYS A 101 -9.22 -9.29 12.37
C LYS A 101 -10.74 -9.37 12.25
N LYS A 102 -11.42 -9.68 13.37
CA LYS A 102 -12.88 -9.73 13.42
C LYS A 102 -13.51 -8.37 13.09
N HIS A 103 -12.96 -7.29 13.62
CA HIS A 103 -13.45 -5.93 13.32
C HIS A 103 -13.24 -5.61 11.84
N LYS A 104 -12.09 -5.94 11.26
CA LYS A 104 -11.84 -5.78 9.81
C LYS A 104 -12.88 -6.50 8.96
N GLU A 105 -13.22 -7.75 9.29
CA GLU A 105 -14.26 -8.50 8.58
C GLU A 105 -15.64 -7.81 8.68
N HIS A 106 -15.97 -7.28 9.87
CA HIS A 106 -17.20 -6.54 10.06
C HIS A 106 -17.26 -5.26 9.21
N LEU A 107 -16.13 -4.56 9.05
CA LEU A 107 -16.03 -3.34 8.26
C LEU A 107 -16.25 -3.56 6.76
N LYS A 108 -16.22 -4.79 6.24
CA LYS A 108 -16.60 -5.08 4.85
C LYS A 108 -18.04 -4.66 4.52
N ASN A 109 -18.91 -4.54 5.53
CA ASN A 109 -20.25 -4.01 5.38
C ASN A 109 -20.30 -2.47 5.33
N ASN A 110 -19.18 -1.79 5.57
CA ASN A 110 -19.03 -0.34 5.50
C ASN A 110 -17.92 -0.01 4.49
N LEU A 111 -18.22 -0.13 3.20
CA LEU A 111 -17.25 0.04 2.12
C LEU A 111 -16.49 1.36 2.15
N PRO A 112 -17.10 2.54 2.42
CA PRO A 112 -16.35 3.80 2.51
C PRO A 112 -15.20 3.75 3.52
N VAL A 113 -15.42 3.12 4.68
CA VAL A 113 -14.39 2.94 5.70
C VAL A 113 -13.39 1.85 5.28
N TYR A 114 -13.91 0.72 4.83
CA TYR A 114 -13.08 -0.43 4.43
C TYR A 114 -12.11 -0.09 3.29
N GLU A 115 -12.59 0.63 2.29
CA GLU A 115 -11.81 1.09 1.12
C GLU A 115 -11.13 2.46 1.34
N SER A 116 -11.26 3.04 2.55
CA SER A 116 -10.62 4.28 2.97
C SER A 116 -10.99 5.52 2.13
N TYR A 117 -12.20 5.57 1.60
CA TYR A 117 -12.72 6.76 0.93
C TYR A 117 -13.28 7.77 1.93
N PRO A 118 -13.05 9.09 1.76
CA PRO A 118 -13.76 10.13 2.50
C PRO A 118 -15.26 10.09 2.21
N ASP A 119 -16.12 10.40 3.20
CA ASP A 119 -17.57 10.33 3.04
C ASP A 119 -18.08 11.22 1.90
N TRP A 120 -17.52 12.43 1.76
CA TRP A 120 -17.89 13.33 0.69
C TRP A 120 -17.60 12.77 -0.70
N LEU A 121 -16.48 12.08 -0.89
CA LEU A 121 -16.11 11.48 -2.18
C LEU A 121 -16.98 10.25 -2.47
N TRP A 122 -17.27 9.47 -1.42
CA TRP A 122 -18.16 8.32 -1.55
C TRP A 122 -19.57 8.74 -1.99
N GLN A 123 -20.11 9.79 -1.35
CA GLN A 123 -21.42 10.34 -1.68
C GLN A 123 -21.44 10.92 -3.11
N LEU A 124 -20.44 11.70 -3.48
CA LEU A 124 -20.32 12.25 -4.82
C LEU A 124 -20.28 11.15 -5.89
N GLY A 125 -19.52 10.07 -5.66
CA GLY A 125 -19.47 8.94 -6.58
C GLY A 125 -20.82 8.24 -6.77
N ILE A 126 -21.61 8.11 -5.69
CA ILE A 126 -22.97 7.58 -5.77
C ILE A 126 -23.89 8.52 -6.57
N GLU A 127 -23.80 9.82 -6.33
CA GLU A 127 -24.62 10.82 -7.03
C GLU A 127 -24.34 10.86 -8.54
N GLU A 128 -23.07 10.77 -8.94
CA GLU A 128 -22.64 10.89 -10.33
C GLU A 128 -22.78 9.59 -11.12
N LEU A 129 -22.49 8.43 -10.51
CA LEU A 129 -22.40 7.14 -11.21
C LEU A 129 -23.52 6.17 -10.83
N GLY A 130 -24.24 6.43 -9.74
CA GLY A 130 -25.10 5.45 -9.11
C GLY A 130 -24.34 4.44 -8.23
N GLU A 131 -25.03 3.88 -7.25
CA GLU A 131 -24.40 3.07 -6.18
C GLU A 131 -23.61 1.87 -6.71
N GLU A 132 -24.18 1.10 -7.62
CA GLU A 132 -23.57 -0.14 -8.13
C GLU A 132 -22.35 0.13 -9.02
N ALA A 133 -22.40 1.18 -9.86
CA ALA A 133 -21.28 1.54 -10.71
C ALA A 133 -20.15 2.14 -9.85
N TRP A 134 -20.49 3.04 -8.92
CA TRP A 134 -19.49 3.60 -8.01
C TRP A 134 -18.76 2.55 -7.18
N LYS A 135 -19.47 1.56 -6.61
CA LYS A 135 -18.83 0.46 -5.87
C LYS A 135 -17.78 -0.25 -6.70
N LYS A 136 -18.09 -0.56 -7.97
CA LYS A 136 -17.15 -1.23 -8.89
C LYS A 136 -15.92 -0.37 -9.17
N GLU A 137 -16.13 0.91 -9.46
CA GLU A 137 -15.03 1.85 -9.70
C GLU A 137 -14.15 2.03 -8.46
N ALA A 138 -14.75 2.20 -7.29
CA ALA A 138 -14.03 2.38 -6.03
C ALA A 138 -13.14 1.16 -5.71
N LEU A 139 -13.66 -0.05 -5.88
CA LEU A 139 -12.88 -1.27 -5.72
C LEU A 139 -11.74 -1.36 -6.73
N ALA A 140 -12.03 -1.09 -8.02
CA ALA A 140 -11.01 -1.13 -9.08
C ALA A 140 -9.88 -0.11 -8.86
N MET A 141 -10.20 1.10 -8.38
CA MET A 141 -9.19 2.12 -8.05
C MET A 141 -8.27 1.72 -6.88
N ASN A 142 -8.70 0.82 -6.00
CA ASN A 142 -7.90 0.30 -4.90
C ASN A 142 -7.12 -0.97 -5.25
N GLU A 143 -7.37 -1.57 -6.41
CA GLU A 143 -6.56 -2.69 -6.88
C GLU A 143 -5.12 -2.25 -7.20
N GLN A 144 -4.20 -3.18 -7.05
CA GLN A 144 -2.81 -2.93 -7.43
C GLN A 144 -2.70 -2.77 -8.95
N ALA A 145 -2.27 -1.59 -9.39
CA ALA A 145 -2.09 -1.33 -10.81
C ALA A 145 -1.08 -2.28 -11.45
N ALA A 146 -1.43 -2.81 -12.62
CA ALA A 146 -0.50 -3.57 -13.42
C ALA A 146 0.68 -2.70 -13.90
N VAL A 147 1.87 -3.28 -13.89
CA VAL A 147 3.04 -2.61 -14.46
C VAL A 147 3.02 -2.79 -15.98
N VAL A 148 2.75 -1.70 -16.69
CA VAL A 148 2.72 -1.70 -18.14
C VAL A 148 3.93 -0.92 -18.69
N LEU A 149 4.66 -1.54 -19.61
CA LEU A 149 5.81 -0.97 -20.29
C LEU A 149 5.40 -0.53 -21.70
N ARG A 150 5.83 0.66 -22.10
CA ARG A 150 5.68 1.10 -23.48
C ARG A 150 6.93 0.74 -24.29
N VAL A 151 6.75 0.03 -25.38
CA VAL A 151 7.82 -0.32 -26.32
C VAL A 151 8.29 0.94 -27.05
N ASN A 152 9.59 1.23 -27.00
CA ASN A 152 10.17 2.27 -27.83
C ASN A 152 10.41 1.73 -29.26
N THR A 153 9.44 1.94 -30.15
CA THR A 153 9.44 1.41 -31.51
C THR A 153 10.54 1.96 -32.41
N LEU A 154 11.20 3.07 -32.01
CA LEU A 154 12.37 3.61 -32.71
C LEU A 154 13.65 2.78 -32.42
N LYS A 155 13.66 2.02 -31.32
CA LYS A 155 14.86 1.26 -30.88
C LYS A 155 14.67 -0.26 -30.96
N THR A 156 13.44 -0.73 -30.76
CA THR A 156 13.15 -2.18 -30.67
C THR A 156 11.68 -2.45 -31.02
N ASN A 157 11.27 -3.71 -30.90
CA ASN A 157 9.87 -4.10 -31.03
C ASN A 157 9.46 -5.01 -29.85
N ALA A 158 8.14 -5.22 -29.72
CA ALA A 158 7.57 -6.01 -28.61
C ALA A 158 8.19 -7.41 -28.52
N LYS A 159 8.28 -8.10 -29.65
CA LYS A 159 8.82 -9.48 -29.72
C LYS A 159 10.25 -9.57 -29.18
N LYS A 160 11.14 -8.67 -29.61
CA LYS A 160 12.54 -8.63 -29.12
C LYS A 160 12.61 -8.34 -27.64
N LEU A 161 11.76 -7.42 -27.11
CA LEU A 161 11.72 -7.13 -25.68
C LEU A 161 11.25 -8.34 -24.87
N VAL A 162 10.22 -9.04 -25.31
CA VAL A 162 9.76 -10.27 -24.65
C VAL A 162 10.88 -11.31 -24.58
N GLU A 163 11.61 -11.52 -25.70
CA GLU A 163 12.74 -12.46 -25.76
C GLU A 163 13.91 -12.02 -24.84
N GLU A 164 14.22 -10.74 -24.78
CA GLU A 164 15.27 -10.20 -23.89
C GLU A 164 14.91 -10.34 -22.42
N PHE A 165 13.69 -9.97 -22.04
CA PHE A 165 13.23 -10.06 -20.67
C PHE A 165 13.09 -11.51 -20.19
N ALA A 166 12.71 -12.42 -21.08
CA ALA A 166 12.64 -13.87 -20.78
C ALA A 166 14.00 -14.43 -20.35
N LYS A 167 15.12 -13.90 -20.86
CA LYS A 167 16.48 -14.30 -20.45
C LYS A 167 16.80 -13.95 -18.99
N THR A 168 16.05 -13.00 -18.40
CA THR A 168 16.18 -12.56 -17.01
C THR A 168 15.05 -13.07 -16.12
N ASN A 169 14.33 -14.12 -16.56
CA ASN A 169 13.16 -14.68 -15.87
C ASN A 169 12.00 -13.71 -15.65
N ILE A 170 11.93 -12.65 -16.46
CA ILE A 170 10.83 -11.70 -16.43
C ILE A 170 9.85 -12.04 -17.54
N VAL A 171 8.59 -12.26 -17.19
CA VAL A 171 7.52 -12.60 -18.14
C VAL A 171 6.73 -11.35 -18.49
N LEU A 172 6.71 -11.02 -19.79
CA LEU A 172 5.90 -9.95 -20.34
C LEU A 172 4.74 -10.55 -21.15
N LYS A 173 3.57 -9.92 -21.09
CA LYS A 173 2.36 -10.27 -21.84
C LYS A 173 1.91 -9.08 -22.68
N ASP A 174 1.33 -9.36 -23.84
CA ASP A 174 0.70 -8.33 -24.66
C ASP A 174 -0.49 -7.70 -23.93
N VAL A 175 -0.71 -6.42 -24.19
CA VAL A 175 -1.92 -5.70 -23.73
C VAL A 175 -2.89 -5.64 -24.91
N GLU A 176 -4.07 -6.16 -24.70
CA GLU A 176 -5.11 -6.22 -25.72
C GLU A 176 -5.42 -4.81 -26.29
N GLY A 177 -5.46 -4.69 -27.61
CA GLY A 177 -5.75 -3.45 -28.30
C GLY A 177 -4.57 -2.45 -28.38
N ILE A 178 -3.41 -2.71 -27.75
CA ILE A 178 -2.27 -1.78 -27.72
C ILE A 178 -0.96 -2.49 -28.12
N ALA A 179 -0.66 -2.54 -29.41
CA ALA A 179 0.51 -3.26 -29.94
C ALA A 179 1.88 -2.80 -29.41
N THR A 180 1.95 -1.62 -28.80
CA THR A 180 3.19 -1.07 -28.22
C THR A 180 3.24 -1.16 -26.68
N ALA A 181 2.29 -1.86 -26.05
CA ALA A 181 2.26 -2.04 -24.61
C ALA A 181 2.54 -3.50 -24.24
N LEU A 182 3.35 -3.69 -23.21
CA LEU A 182 3.64 -4.99 -22.62
C LEU A 182 3.39 -4.94 -21.13
N GLN A 183 2.59 -5.85 -20.61
CA GLN A 183 2.33 -5.96 -19.18
C GLN A 183 3.31 -6.93 -18.52
N LEU A 184 3.85 -6.54 -17.39
CA LEU A 184 4.64 -7.41 -16.54
C LEU A 184 3.72 -8.44 -15.87
N ALA A 185 3.85 -9.73 -16.25
CA ALA A 185 2.98 -10.78 -15.74
C ALA A 185 3.36 -11.25 -14.34
N LYS A 186 4.65 -11.20 -13.98
CA LYS A 186 5.18 -11.58 -12.68
C LYS A 186 6.44 -10.77 -12.40
N ARG A 187 6.53 -10.22 -11.20
CA ARG A 187 7.73 -9.58 -10.66
C ARG A 187 8.25 -10.49 -9.54
N GLU A 188 9.37 -11.17 -9.76
CA GLU A 188 10.09 -11.87 -8.70
C GLU A 188 10.98 -10.93 -7.90
#